data_4ccf0ed2103dedfa444f23b1df5f5dd6
#
_entry.id   4ccf0ed2103dedfa444f23b1df5f5dd6
#
_cell.length_a   1.000
_cell.length_b   1.000
_cell.length_c   1.000
_cell.angle_alpha   90.00
_cell.angle_beta   90.00
_cell.angle_gamma   90.00
#
_symmetry.space_group_name_H-M   'P 1'
#
loop_
_entity.id
_entity.type
_entity.pdbx_description
1 polymer ?
#
loop_
_entity_poly.entity_id
_entity_poly.type
_entity_poly.pdbx_seq_one_letter_code
_entity_poly.pdbx_strand_id
1 'polypeptide(L)'
;MNTANRIVIFVLIIFISFLTGKLITMERVKLPVVFLGFLIFIFISFRNIEHGLIILVFSMLLSPEIKIAELPGRDVVVRFDDLILITLFVVWLAQMAIKKELGFLTTTPLNLPIFTYTLICVLFTARAIALGYVKPVKSFFYVLKYIEYFFLFLMTTNIVKEERQIKHLLIACLITFLIVCIYGYTLIGKAERIWAPFDYDPVRRTGESGSLGGYLLIVMSVLFGFFCYAPSPKYALTFIFLIVFALVPFAYTLSRASFFAFVPMLLSIILLTEKRKLVLLGLIFTGLVFAPIVFPKPTQDVLNRIQETFTGRSQQEASVLGLKIKETSALLRIENWKKALFNWLPKQPFFGFGITGVGLVDTQYPLVIGELGLIGFLAFLWLIWSVGKNSLKNFRAFSEKNWIAKGLSLGLFCALIALLFQGVAVNTFIIIRIMEPFWFLTALVVVLPDIYKEEIS
;
A
#
# COMPACT_ATOMS: atom_id res chain seq x y z
N MET A 1 -33.64 -1.17 0.50
CA MET A 1 -33.28 0.24 0.18
C MET A 1 -33.28 0.37 -1.33
N ASN A 2 -34.08 1.28 -1.90
CA ASN A 2 -34.30 1.41 -3.33
C ASN A 2 -33.00 1.85 -4.04
N THR A 3 -32.75 1.41 -5.28
CA THR A 3 -31.52 1.70 -6.05
C THR A 3 -31.22 3.20 -6.12
N ALA A 4 -32.27 4.03 -6.23
CA ALA A 4 -32.18 5.49 -6.17
C ALA A 4 -31.56 6.02 -4.88
N ASN A 5 -31.91 5.46 -3.71
CA ASN A 5 -31.35 5.86 -2.42
C ASN A 5 -29.85 5.49 -2.29
N ARG A 6 -29.42 4.42 -2.94
CA ARG A 6 -28.00 4.01 -2.97
C ARG A 6 -27.16 4.99 -3.78
N ILE A 7 -27.66 5.41 -4.94
CA ILE A 7 -26.98 6.40 -5.80
C ILE A 7 -26.88 7.74 -5.09
N VAL A 8 -27.95 8.18 -4.42
CA VAL A 8 -27.96 9.44 -3.66
C VAL A 8 -26.94 9.41 -2.52
N ILE A 9 -26.86 8.31 -1.76
CA ILE A 9 -25.87 8.17 -0.68
C ILE A 9 -24.45 8.16 -1.27
N PHE A 10 -24.22 7.49 -2.39
CA PHE A 10 -22.94 7.43 -3.06
C PHE A 10 -22.47 8.81 -3.57
N VAL A 11 -23.37 9.54 -4.22
CA VAL A 11 -23.13 10.93 -4.65
C VAL A 11 -22.89 11.86 -3.46
N LEU A 12 -23.63 11.69 -2.38
CA LEU A 12 -23.42 12.45 -1.12
C LEU A 12 -22.05 12.18 -0.51
N ILE A 13 -21.60 10.94 -0.48
CA ILE A 13 -20.28 10.55 0.02
C ILE A 13 -19.17 11.19 -0.82
N ILE A 14 -19.26 11.13 -2.15
CA ILE A 14 -18.29 11.77 -3.06
C ILE A 14 -18.33 13.29 -2.88
N PHE A 15 -19.51 13.88 -2.78
CA PHE A 15 -19.67 15.31 -2.62
C PHE A 15 -19.14 15.80 -1.27
N ILE A 16 -19.39 15.07 -0.18
CA ILE A 16 -18.86 15.38 1.16
C ILE A 16 -17.33 15.25 1.17
N SER A 17 -16.75 14.20 0.55
CA SER A 17 -15.30 14.02 0.44
C SER A 17 -14.64 15.14 -0.38
N PHE A 18 -15.28 15.59 -1.45
CA PHE A 18 -14.81 16.71 -2.27
C PHE A 18 -14.98 18.07 -1.55
N LEU A 19 -16.12 18.26 -0.86
CA LEU A 19 -16.41 19.49 -0.12
C LEU A 19 -15.48 19.66 1.07
N THR A 20 -15.22 18.57 1.83
CA THR A 20 -14.26 18.58 2.93
C THR A 20 -12.85 18.89 2.44
N GLY A 21 -12.41 18.30 1.32
CA GLY A 21 -11.11 18.62 0.71
C GLY A 21 -10.97 20.09 0.31
N LYS A 22 -12.03 20.69 -0.25
CA LYS A 22 -12.04 22.10 -0.68
C LYS A 22 -12.21 23.10 0.48
N LEU A 23 -13.00 22.77 1.50
CA LEU A 23 -13.25 23.62 2.66
C LEU A 23 -12.08 23.64 3.66
N ILE A 24 -11.24 22.62 3.66
CA ILE A 24 -10.01 22.56 4.47
C ILE A 24 -8.99 23.64 4.06
N THR A 25 -9.07 24.17 2.86
CA THR A 25 -8.21 25.28 2.42
C THR A 25 -8.63 26.66 2.92
N MET A 26 -9.82 26.80 3.54
CA MET A 26 -10.34 28.09 4.06
C MET A 26 -10.21 28.18 5.61
N GLU A 27 -9.29 28.99 6.12
CA GLU A 27 -8.78 28.95 7.50
C GLU A 27 -9.77 29.11 8.67
N ARG A 28 -10.92 29.71 8.50
CA ARG A 28 -11.85 30.05 9.62
C ARG A 28 -13.05 29.12 9.83
N VAL A 29 -13.35 28.22 8.88
CA VAL A 29 -14.52 27.31 8.90
C VAL A 29 -14.14 25.85 9.12
N LYS A 30 -12.86 25.55 9.24
CA LYS A 30 -12.29 24.19 9.23
C LYS A 30 -12.83 23.28 10.32
N LEU A 31 -12.78 23.71 11.58
CA LEU A 31 -13.04 22.86 12.72
C LEU A 31 -14.50 22.37 12.82
N PRO A 32 -15.53 23.25 12.71
CA PRO A 32 -16.92 22.82 12.75
C PRO A 32 -17.31 21.86 11.60
N VAL A 33 -16.80 22.12 10.39
CA VAL A 33 -17.10 21.29 9.21
C VAL A 33 -16.48 19.90 9.33
N VAL A 34 -15.22 19.83 9.78
CA VAL A 34 -14.55 18.55 10.05
C VAL A 34 -15.29 17.77 11.14
N PHE A 35 -15.67 18.44 12.24
CA PHE A 35 -16.43 17.82 13.32
C PHE A 35 -17.78 17.28 12.85
N LEU A 36 -18.54 18.08 12.08
CA LEU A 36 -19.80 17.63 11.49
C LEU A 36 -19.61 16.44 10.55
N GLY A 37 -18.57 16.48 9.71
CA GLY A 37 -18.19 15.36 8.83
C GLY A 37 -17.94 14.08 9.62
N PHE A 38 -17.22 14.16 10.75
CA PHE A 38 -16.98 13.02 11.64
C PHE A 38 -18.27 12.51 12.29
N LEU A 39 -19.17 13.38 12.72
CA LEU A 39 -20.47 12.95 13.28
C LEU A 39 -21.31 12.21 12.22
N ILE A 40 -21.35 12.72 10.99
CA ILE A 40 -22.02 12.06 9.87
C ILE A 40 -21.38 10.71 9.58
N PHE A 41 -20.05 10.63 9.57
CA PHE A 41 -19.31 9.38 9.37
C PHE A 41 -19.62 8.35 10.45
N ILE A 42 -19.63 8.75 11.73
CA ILE A 42 -20.02 7.89 12.86
C ILE A 42 -21.44 7.39 12.67
N PHE A 43 -22.39 8.25 12.33
CA PHE A 43 -23.79 7.89 12.13
C PHE A 43 -23.96 6.88 10.97
N ILE A 44 -23.32 7.13 9.82
CA ILE A 44 -23.35 6.22 8.65
C ILE A 44 -22.74 4.86 9.03
N SER A 45 -21.59 4.86 9.68
CA SER A 45 -20.86 3.65 10.08
C SER A 45 -21.63 2.85 11.13
N PHE A 46 -22.33 3.53 12.04
CA PHE A 46 -23.17 2.88 13.05
C PHE A 46 -24.39 2.21 12.45
N ARG A 47 -24.99 2.80 11.39
CA ARG A 47 -26.10 2.18 10.66
C ARG A 47 -25.66 1.00 9.81
N ASN A 48 -24.52 1.10 9.15
CA ASN A 48 -23.94 0.03 8.35
C ASN A 48 -22.41 0.19 8.31
N ILE A 49 -21.74 -0.72 8.96
CA ILE A 49 -20.27 -0.73 9.08
C ILE A 49 -19.57 -0.89 7.71
N GLU A 50 -20.21 -1.54 6.73
CA GLU A 50 -19.71 -1.68 5.36
C GLU A 50 -19.53 -0.30 4.70
N HIS A 51 -20.46 0.64 4.91
CA HIS A 51 -20.33 2.00 4.38
C HIS A 51 -19.17 2.75 5.02
N GLY A 52 -18.92 2.54 6.33
CA GLY A 52 -17.74 3.08 7.00
C GLY A 52 -16.44 2.56 6.39
N LEU A 53 -16.39 1.25 6.08
CA LEU A 53 -15.24 0.64 5.43
C LEU A 53 -15.03 1.15 3.99
N ILE A 54 -16.12 1.40 3.24
CA ILE A 54 -16.04 2.03 1.90
C ILE A 54 -15.46 3.44 1.99
N ILE A 55 -15.89 4.24 2.97
CA ILE A 55 -15.35 5.60 3.19
C ILE A 55 -13.85 5.52 3.53
N LEU A 56 -13.47 4.57 4.37
CA LEU A 56 -12.06 4.34 4.70
C LEU A 56 -11.23 3.99 3.45
N VAL A 57 -11.73 3.12 2.54
CA VAL A 57 -11.05 2.80 1.28
C VAL A 57 -10.77 4.05 0.45
N PHE A 58 -11.73 4.98 0.35
CA PHE A 58 -11.48 6.25 -0.33
C PHE A 58 -10.43 7.10 0.41
N SER A 59 -10.46 7.14 1.73
CA SER A 59 -9.56 7.96 2.51
C SER A 59 -8.10 7.51 2.45
N MET A 60 -7.80 6.23 2.26
CA MET A 60 -6.43 5.69 2.20
C MET A 60 -5.50 6.45 1.24
N LEU A 61 -6.02 6.90 0.10
CA LEU A 61 -5.27 7.62 -0.93
C LEU A 61 -5.68 9.10 -1.06
N LEU A 62 -6.90 9.46 -0.60
CA LEU A 62 -7.48 10.78 -0.80
C LEU A 62 -7.52 11.60 0.51
N SER A 63 -6.72 11.22 1.49
CA SER A 63 -6.67 11.85 2.79
C SER A 63 -5.55 12.90 2.85
N PRO A 64 -5.86 14.15 3.25
CA PRO A 64 -4.86 15.16 3.50
C PRO A 64 -4.10 14.89 4.81
N GLU A 65 -2.87 15.39 4.87
CA GLU A 65 -2.00 15.32 6.04
C GLU A 65 -2.14 16.57 6.90
N ILE A 66 -2.27 16.36 8.22
CA ILE A 66 -2.27 17.44 9.22
C ILE A 66 -0.96 17.38 10.00
N LYS A 67 -0.15 18.42 9.92
CA LYS A 67 1.04 18.55 10.77
C LYS A 67 0.62 18.87 12.18
N ILE A 68 0.93 17.97 13.14
CA ILE A 68 0.62 18.15 14.57
C ILE A 68 1.82 18.73 15.32
N ALA A 69 3.04 18.31 14.96
CA ALA A 69 4.25 18.79 15.61
C ALA A 69 5.44 18.76 14.66
N GLU A 70 6.29 19.77 14.77
CA GLU A 70 7.59 19.80 14.09
C GLU A 70 8.63 19.17 15.00
N LEU A 71 9.20 18.05 14.59
CA LEU A 71 10.31 17.40 15.28
C LEU A 71 11.57 17.47 14.43
N PRO A 72 12.75 17.62 15.02
CA PRO A 72 14.01 17.61 14.28
C PRO A 72 14.15 16.35 13.41
N GLY A 73 14.16 16.55 12.10
CA GLY A 73 14.37 15.52 11.10
C GLY A 73 13.10 14.97 10.39
N ARG A 74 11.92 15.04 10.98
CA ARG A 74 10.65 14.68 10.33
C ARG A 74 9.45 15.16 11.15
N ASP A 75 8.50 15.81 10.49
CA ASP A 75 7.25 16.24 11.11
C ASP A 75 6.42 15.04 11.58
N VAL A 76 5.72 15.19 12.71
CA VAL A 76 4.66 14.25 13.11
C VAL A 76 3.40 14.67 12.36
N VAL A 77 3.04 13.86 11.39
CA VAL A 77 1.87 14.06 10.56
C VAL A 77 0.80 13.05 10.96
N VAL A 78 -0.42 13.52 11.23
CA VAL A 78 -1.62 12.69 11.36
C VAL A 78 -2.47 12.90 10.11
N ARG A 79 -2.90 11.81 9.52
CA ARG A 79 -3.75 11.82 8.35
C ARG A 79 -5.21 11.67 8.75
N PHE A 80 -6.12 12.12 7.88
CA PHE A 80 -7.57 11.95 8.15
C PHE A 80 -7.99 10.48 8.16
N ASP A 81 -7.33 9.62 7.36
CA ASP A 81 -7.56 8.17 7.37
C ASP A 81 -7.21 7.53 8.71
N ASP A 82 -6.14 7.98 9.41
CA ASP A 82 -5.82 7.52 10.77
C ASP A 82 -7.02 7.77 11.71
N LEU A 83 -7.62 8.96 11.64
CA LEU A 83 -8.78 9.31 12.46
C LEU A 83 -10.04 8.52 12.07
N ILE A 84 -10.28 8.34 10.77
CA ILE A 84 -11.38 7.53 10.24
C ILE A 84 -11.21 6.07 10.67
N LEU A 85 -9.99 5.53 10.59
CA LEU A 85 -9.67 4.17 11.00
C LEU A 85 -9.96 3.94 12.49
N ILE A 86 -9.45 4.83 13.37
CA ILE A 86 -9.69 4.76 14.82
C ILE A 86 -11.19 4.88 15.12
N THR A 87 -11.87 5.81 14.48
CA THR A 87 -13.31 6.03 14.69
C THR A 87 -14.11 4.81 14.25
N LEU A 88 -13.79 4.23 13.08
CA LEU A 88 -14.45 3.02 12.58
C LEU A 88 -14.19 1.83 13.50
N PHE A 89 -12.97 1.72 14.04
CA PHE A 89 -12.62 0.68 15.01
C PHE A 89 -13.46 0.79 16.30
N VAL A 90 -13.62 2.01 16.84
CA VAL A 90 -14.46 2.26 18.01
C VAL A 90 -15.94 1.94 17.73
N VAL A 91 -16.46 2.36 16.56
CA VAL A 91 -17.83 2.05 16.13
C VAL A 91 -18.04 0.54 15.98
N TRP A 92 -17.08 -0.17 15.40
CA TRP A 92 -17.11 -1.63 15.27
C TRP A 92 -17.14 -2.32 16.63
N LEU A 93 -16.27 -1.93 17.56
CA LEU A 93 -16.28 -2.46 18.93
C LEU A 93 -17.60 -2.17 19.65
N ALA A 94 -18.15 -0.95 19.51
CA ALA A 94 -19.42 -0.59 20.11
C ALA A 94 -20.59 -1.44 19.57
N GLN A 95 -20.61 -1.70 18.25
CA GLN A 95 -21.61 -2.60 17.64
C GLN A 95 -21.51 -4.02 18.16
N MET A 96 -20.28 -4.57 18.28
CA MET A 96 -20.06 -5.89 18.86
C MET A 96 -20.56 -5.97 20.31
N ALA A 97 -20.28 -4.94 21.12
CA ALA A 97 -20.72 -4.86 22.49
C ALA A 97 -22.26 -4.82 22.61
N ILE A 98 -22.94 -4.01 21.78
CA ILE A 98 -24.40 -3.87 21.76
C ILE A 98 -25.07 -5.19 21.32
N LYS A 99 -24.55 -5.83 20.29
CA LYS A 99 -25.10 -7.09 19.76
C LYS A 99 -24.77 -8.31 20.64
N LYS A 100 -23.97 -8.11 21.69
CA LYS A 100 -23.43 -9.19 22.56
C LYS A 100 -22.68 -10.29 21.76
N GLU A 101 -22.22 -9.94 20.55
CA GLU A 101 -21.38 -10.76 19.70
C GLU A 101 -19.89 -10.56 20.06
N LEU A 102 -19.58 -10.40 21.36
CA LEU A 102 -18.20 -10.37 21.88
C LEU A 102 -17.56 -11.77 21.74
N GLY A 103 -17.84 -12.41 20.66
CA GLY A 103 -17.27 -13.68 20.25
C GLY A 103 -16.13 -13.43 19.31
N PHE A 104 -14.93 -13.55 19.82
CA PHE A 104 -13.70 -13.91 19.14
C PHE A 104 -13.47 -13.29 17.76
N LEU A 105 -12.39 -12.55 17.67
CA LEU A 105 -11.80 -12.14 16.39
C LEU A 105 -11.77 -13.34 15.44
N THR A 106 -12.18 -13.16 14.21
CA THR A 106 -12.12 -14.20 13.18
C THR A 106 -10.71 -14.81 13.17
N THR A 107 -10.62 -16.12 13.39
CA THR A 107 -9.33 -16.80 13.35
C THR A 107 -8.84 -16.89 11.92
N THR A 108 -7.71 -16.28 11.64
CA THR A 108 -7.09 -16.29 10.33
C THR A 108 -5.67 -16.84 10.40
N PRO A 109 -5.12 -17.38 9.29
CA PRO A 109 -3.74 -17.84 9.24
C PRO A 109 -2.70 -16.74 9.55
N LEU A 110 -3.10 -15.46 9.49
CA LEU A 110 -2.23 -14.31 9.68
C LEU A 110 -2.27 -13.73 11.10
N ASN A 111 -3.25 -14.13 11.94
CA ASN A 111 -3.37 -13.55 13.28
C ASN A 111 -2.10 -13.74 14.12
N LEU A 112 -1.54 -14.95 14.13
CA LEU A 112 -0.34 -15.25 14.90
C LEU A 112 0.91 -14.53 14.38
N PRO A 113 1.23 -14.54 13.07
CA PRO A 113 2.33 -13.73 12.51
C PRO A 113 2.19 -12.23 12.79
N ILE A 114 1.00 -11.65 12.62
CA ILE A 114 0.72 -10.24 12.90
C ILE A 114 0.95 -9.94 14.39
N PHE A 115 0.37 -10.74 15.27
CA PHE A 115 0.53 -10.56 16.72
C PHE A 115 2.00 -10.65 17.15
N THR A 116 2.73 -11.66 16.65
CA THR A 116 4.15 -11.84 16.97
C THR A 116 5.00 -10.66 16.51
N TYR A 117 4.81 -10.21 15.26
CA TYR A 117 5.56 -9.07 14.74
C TYR A 117 5.23 -7.78 15.52
N THR A 118 3.96 -7.53 15.79
CA THR A 118 3.51 -6.39 16.60
C THR A 118 4.11 -6.42 18.01
N LEU A 119 4.08 -7.56 18.67
CA LEU A 119 4.63 -7.74 20.00
C LEU A 119 6.14 -7.46 20.02
N ILE A 120 6.87 -7.94 19.03
CA ILE A 120 8.31 -7.67 18.88
C ILE A 120 8.56 -6.17 18.68
N CYS A 121 7.78 -5.49 17.82
CA CYS A 121 7.89 -4.05 17.62
C CYS A 121 7.71 -3.28 18.95
N VAL A 122 6.72 -3.64 19.74
CA VAL A 122 6.41 -3.00 21.02
C VAL A 122 7.52 -3.29 22.05
N LEU A 123 7.85 -4.57 22.27
CA LEU A 123 8.79 -4.98 23.32
C LEU A 123 10.22 -4.48 23.05
N PHE A 124 10.68 -4.57 21.79
CA PHE A 124 12.05 -4.14 21.46
C PHE A 124 12.18 -2.62 21.48
N THR A 125 11.11 -1.90 21.13
CA THR A 125 11.08 -0.44 21.26
C THR A 125 11.00 -0.01 22.72
N ALA A 126 10.18 -0.68 23.56
CA ALA A 126 10.14 -0.41 25.00
C ALA A 126 11.51 -0.63 25.66
N ARG A 127 12.20 -1.73 25.30
CA ARG A 127 13.59 -1.97 25.72
C ARG A 127 14.52 -0.85 25.27
N ALA A 128 14.41 -0.41 24.02
CA ALA A 128 15.27 0.66 23.48
C ALA A 128 15.02 2.02 24.17
N ILE A 129 13.77 2.31 24.56
CA ILE A 129 13.42 3.48 25.37
C ILE A 129 14.09 3.37 26.75
N ALA A 130 13.99 2.23 27.42
CA ALA A 130 14.59 2.00 28.73
C ALA A 130 16.13 2.14 28.72
N LEU A 131 16.77 1.77 27.60
CA LEU A 131 18.21 1.91 27.40
C LEU A 131 18.65 3.30 26.87
N GLY A 132 17.70 4.22 26.63
CA GLY A 132 17.98 5.55 26.12
C GLY A 132 18.40 5.63 24.64
N TYR A 133 18.18 4.58 23.86
CA TYR A 133 18.51 4.57 22.42
C TYR A 133 17.54 5.42 21.60
N VAL A 134 16.29 5.55 22.03
CA VAL A 134 15.23 6.26 21.31
C VAL A 134 14.40 7.17 22.21
N LYS A 135 13.82 8.22 21.63
CA LYS A 135 12.94 9.14 22.35
C LYS A 135 11.54 8.52 22.50
N PRO A 136 10.97 8.44 23.72
CA PRO A 136 9.70 7.74 23.98
C PRO A 136 8.54 8.22 23.09
N VAL A 137 8.29 9.52 23.04
CA VAL A 137 7.15 10.10 22.30
C VAL A 137 7.25 9.79 20.81
N LYS A 138 8.42 10.02 20.20
CA LYS A 138 8.62 9.75 18.76
C LYS A 138 8.42 8.27 18.45
N SER A 139 9.04 7.39 19.20
CA SER A 139 8.97 5.95 18.97
C SER A 139 7.58 5.40 19.19
N PHE A 140 6.84 5.91 20.18
CA PHE A 140 5.44 5.54 20.40
C PHE A 140 4.56 5.80 19.16
N PHE A 141 4.62 7.03 18.58
CA PHE A 141 3.84 7.35 17.38
C PHE A 141 4.24 6.50 16.17
N TYR A 142 5.54 6.18 16.03
CA TYR A 142 5.98 5.32 14.94
C TYR A 142 5.55 3.87 15.13
N VAL A 143 5.56 3.34 16.36
CA VAL A 143 5.02 2.01 16.66
C VAL A 143 3.52 1.95 16.32
N LEU A 144 2.75 3.00 16.67
CA LEU A 144 1.32 3.06 16.29
C LEU A 144 1.15 3.00 14.77
N LYS A 145 1.98 3.70 13.98
CA LYS A 145 1.96 3.64 12.52
C LYS A 145 2.26 2.25 11.95
N TYR A 146 3.14 1.47 12.61
CA TYR A 146 3.39 0.08 12.20
C TYR A 146 2.21 -0.86 12.49
N ILE A 147 1.34 -0.48 13.43
CA ILE A 147 0.24 -1.33 13.90
C ILE A 147 -1.09 -0.96 13.23
N GLU A 148 -1.26 0.29 12.79
CA GLU A 148 -2.56 0.81 12.32
C GLU A 148 -3.15 0.00 11.17
N TYR A 149 -2.35 -0.40 10.18
CA TYR A 149 -2.84 -1.22 9.07
C TYR A 149 -3.14 -2.68 9.46
N PHE A 150 -2.64 -3.16 10.60
CA PHE A 150 -3.07 -4.44 11.16
C PHE A 150 -4.46 -4.33 11.79
N PHE A 151 -4.81 -3.20 12.39
CA PHE A 151 -6.18 -2.94 12.81
C PHE A 151 -7.15 -2.91 11.63
N LEU A 152 -6.74 -2.29 10.53
CA LEU A 152 -7.51 -2.32 9.28
C LEU A 152 -7.74 -3.77 8.80
N PHE A 153 -6.70 -4.60 8.79
CA PHE A 153 -6.80 -6.02 8.45
C PHE A 153 -7.79 -6.75 9.36
N LEU A 154 -7.65 -6.60 10.68
CA LEU A 154 -8.53 -7.24 11.67
C LEU A 154 -10.00 -6.81 11.52
N MET A 155 -10.27 -5.52 11.36
CA MET A 155 -11.62 -5.03 11.13
C MET A 155 -12.21 -5.59 9.84
N THR A 156 -11.46 -5.52 8.73
CA THR A 156 -11.95 -5.97 7.43
C THR A 156 -12.30 -7.45 7.45
N THR A 157 -11.46 -8.31 8.04
CA THR A 157 -11.72 -9.75 8.14
C THR A 157 -12.94 -10.09 9.01
N ASN A 158 -13.29 -9.23 9.97
CA ASN A 158 -14.45 -9.42 10.82
C ASN A 158 -15.74 -8.83 10.23
N ILE A 159 -15.65 -7.78 9.42
CA ILE A 159 -16.79 -7.09 8.81
C ILE A 159 -17.24 -7.80 7.53
N VAL A 160 -16.31 -8.26 6.70
CA VAL A 160 -16.63 -8.83 5.38
C VAL A 160 -17.00 -10.29 5.51
N LYS A 161 -18.29 -10.60 5.22
CA LYS A 161 -18.87 -11.95 5.35
C LYS A 161 -19.59 -12.41 4.08
N GLU A 162 -19.85 -11.51 3.14
CA GLU A 162 -20.63 -11.76 1.95
C GLU A 162 -19.88 -11.38 0.67
N GLU A 163 -20.12 -12.14 -0.41
CA GLU A 163 -19.58 -11.84 -1.75
C GLU A 163 -19.94 -10.43 -2.24
N ARG A 164 -21.16 -9.99 -1.94
CA ARG A 164 -21.64 -8.64 -2.30
C ARG A 164 -20.75 -7.55 -1.72
N GLN A 165 -20.30 -7.70 -0.46
CA GLN A 165 -19.43 -6.75 0.20
C GLN A 165 -18.06 -6.70 -0.49
N ILE A 166 -17.48 -7.86 -0.85
CA ILE A 166 -16.23 -7.91 -1.63
C ILE A 166 -16.37 -7.12 -2.93
N LYS A 167 -17.44 -7.32 -3.68
CA LYS A 167 -17.69 -6.60 -4.94
C LYS A 167 -17.80 -5.09 -4.73
N HIS A 168 -18.53 -4.63 -3.70
CA HIS A 168 -18.67 -3.20 -3.39
C HIS A 168 -17.31 -2.58 -3.03
N LEU A 169 -16.52 -3.26 -2.20
CA LEU A 169 -15.22 -2.81 -1.77
C LEU A 169 -14.20 -2.77 -2.93
N LEU A 170 -14.21 -3.77 -3.82
CA LEU A 170 -13.38 -3.76 -5.02
C LEU A 170 -13.77 -2.63 -5.99
N ILE A 171 -15.09 -2.33 -6.11
CA ILE A 171 -15.56 -1.17 -6.88
C ILE A 171 -15.05 0.14 -6.25
N ALA A 172 -15.09 0.27 -4.92
CA ALA A 172 -14.56 1.43 -4.22
C ALA A 172 -13.04 1.59 -4.47
N CYS A 173 -12.28 0.49 -4.40
CA CYS A 173 -10.85 0.49 -4.76
C CYS A 173 -10.62 0.94 -6.21
N LEU A 174 -11.44 0.45 -7.15
CA LEU A 174 -11.34 0.82 -8.56
C LEU A 174 -11.63 2.31 -8.78
N ILE A 175 -12.65 2.86 -8.12
CA ILE A 175 -12.97 4.30 -8.22
C ILE A 175 -11.84 5.13 -7.61
N THR A 176 -11.31 4.75 -6.43
CA THR A 176 -10.15 5.41 -5.82
C THR A 176 -8.95 5.41 -6.77
N PHE A 177 -8.67 4.26 -7.39
CA PHE A 177 -7.61 4.12 -8.39
C PHE A 177 -7.80 5.06 -9.58
N LEU A 178 -9.02 5.15 -10.13
CA LEU A 178 -9.32 6.06 -11.25
C LEU A 178 -9.08 7.52 -10.85
N ILE A 179 -9.54 7.94 -9.66
CA ILE A 179 -9.32 9.30 -9.14
C ILE A 179 -7.82 9.59 -9.01
N VAL A 180 -7.06 8.67 -8.44
CA VAL A 180 -5.59 8.80 -8.27
C VAL A 180 -4.88 8.90 -9.63
N CYS A 181 -5.26 8.07 -10.60
CA CYS A 181 -4.69 8.16 -11.95
C CYS A 181 -5.04 9.48 -12.64
N ILE A 182 -6.31 9.92 -12.59
CA ILE A 182 -6.75 11.19 -13.17
C ILE A 182 -5.97 12.35 -12.53
N TYR A 183 -5.81 12.35 -11.21
CA TYR A 183 -4.97 13.32 -10.53
C TYR A 183 -3.52 13.28 -11.05
N GLY A 184 -2.94 12.09 -11.19
CA GLY A 184 -1.60 11.90 -11.77
C GLY A 184 -1.48 12.51 -13.16
N TYR A 185 -2.49 12.32 -14.03
CA TYR A 185 -2.54 12.94 -15.35
C TYR A 185 -2.54 14.48 -15.29
N THR A 186 -3.17 15.11 -14.30
CA THR A 186 -3.18 16.57 -14.13
C THR A 186 -1.81 17.15 -13.77
N LEU A 187 -0.91 16.34 -13.24
CA LEU A 187 0.46 16.73 -12.85
C LEU A 187 1.47 16.58 -14.01
N ILE A 188 1.13 15.78 -15.03
CA ILE A 188 2.01 15.60 -16.20
C ILE A 188 2.26 16.94 -16.90
N GLY A 189 3.53 17.26 -17.11
CA GLY A 189 3.95 18.54 -17.69
C GLY A 189 4.01 19.72 -16.73
N LYS A 190 3.47 19.58 -15.50
CA LYS A 190 3.54 20.60 -14.44
C LYS A 190 4.61 20.30 -13.40
N ALA A 191 4.97 19.03 -13.25
CA ALA A 191 5.98 18.58 -12.32
C ALA A 191 6.96 17.63 -13.02
N GLU A 192 8.21 17.60 -12.55
CA GLU A 192 9.22 16.65 -13.04
C GLU A 192 8.83 15.20 -12.77
N ARG A 193 8.23 14.94 -11.60
CA ARG A 193 7.74 13.64 -11.15
C ARG A 193 6.35 13.81 -10.58
N ILE A 194 5.50 12.81 -10.72
CA ILE A 194 4.15 12.83 -10.14
C ILE A 194 4.08 12.07 -8.82
N TRP A 195 3.10 12.41 -8.00
CA TRP A 195 2.83 11.84 -6.68
C TRP A 195 1.33 11.64 -6.45
N ALA A 196 0.97 10.99 -5.34
CA ALA A 196 -0.42 10.76 -4.97
C ALA A 196 -1.14 12.05 -4.55
N PRO A 197 -2.48 12.12 -4.61
CA PRO A 197 -3.24 13.25 -4.07
C PRO A 197 -2.84 13.53 -2.62
N PHE A 198 -2.79 14.83 -2.27
CA PHE A 198 -2.43 15.30 -0.92
C PHE A 198 -1.04 14.89 -0.40
N ASP A 199 -0.13 14.47 -1.27
CA ASP A 199 1.23 14.04 -0.92
C ASP A 199 2.29 15.11 -1.22
N TYR A 200 1.85 16.35 -1.47
CA TYR A 200 2.73 17.45 -1.80
C TYR A 200 3.35 18.07 -0.54
N ASP A 201 4.67 18.06 -0.47
CA ASP A 201 5.44 18.79 0.54
C ASP A 201 5.81 20.19 -0.01
N PRO A 202 5.25 21.28 0.58
CA PRO A 202 5.52 22.63 0.11
C PRO A 202 6.97 23.08 0.34
N VAL A 203 7.68 22.49 1.32
CA VAL A 203 9.09 22.80 1.63
C VAL A 203 10.00 22.19 0.56
N ARG A 204 9.77 20.92 0.22
CA ARG A 204 10.52 20.19 -0.81
C ARG A 204 10.02 20.50 -2.23
N ARG A 205 8.85 21.11 -2.37
CA ARG A 205 8.14 21.37 -3.63
C ARG A 205 7.93 20.11 -4.48
N THR A 206 7.75 18.97 -3.83
CA THR A 206 7.54 17.65 -4.47
C THR A 206 6.80 16.73 -3.52
N GLY A 207 6.23 15.63 -4.06
CA GLY A 207 5.66 14.54 -3.27
C GLY A 207 6.47 13.25 -3.39
N GLU A 208 6.05 12.21 -2.67
CA GLU A 208 6.72 10.90 -2.66
C GLU A 208 6.29 10.03 -3.86
N SER A 209 6.93 10.19 -5.00
CA SER A 209 6.63 9.41 -6.21
C SER A 209 6.79 7.89 -6.02
N GLY A 210 7.66 7.45 -5.10
CA GLY A 210 7.82 6.04 -4.76
C GLY A 210 6.60 5.44 -4.08
N SER A 211 5.87 6.25 -3.30
CA SER A 211 4.60 5.89 -2.67
C SER A 211 3.52 5.62 -3.73
N LEU A 212 3.32 6.57 -4.66
CA LEU A 212 2.40 6.37 -5.78
C LEU A 212 2.78 5.16 -6.64
N GLY A 213 4.09 4.98 -6.92
CA GLY A 213 4.58 3.84 -7.69
C GLY A 213 4.28 2.50 -7.02
N GLY A 214 4.45 2.40 -5.69
CA GLY A 214 4.10 1.20 -4.91
C GLY A 214 2.61 0.90 -4.90
N TYR A 215 1.77 1.92 -4.74
CA TYR A 215 0.31 1.77 -4.86
C TYR A 215 -0.11 1.27 -6.25
N LEU A 216 0.43 1.88 -7.32
CA LEU A 216 0.11 1.46 -8.69
C LEU A 216 0.60 0.03 -8.99
N LEU A 217 1.71 -0.43 -8.41
CA LEU A 217 2.15 -1.81 -8.49
C LEU A 217 1.11 -2.78 -7.91
N ILE A 218 0.53 -2.47 -6.74
CA ILE A 218 -0.52 -3.28 -6.12
C ILE A 218 -1.74 -3.36 -7.04
N VAL A 219 -2.24 -2.21 -7.49
CA VAL A 219 -3.45 -2.16 -8.32
C VAL A 219 -3.25 -2.83 -9.67
N MET A 220 -2.14 -2.54 -10.36
CA MET A 220 -1.83 -3.19 -11.64
C MET A 220 -1.70 -4.71 -11.49
N SER A 221 -1.07 -5.19 -10.42
CA SER A 221 -0.96 -6.61 -10.15
C SER A 221 -2.33 -7.28 -9.99
N VAL A 222 -3.27 -6.65 -9.27
CA VAL A 222 -4.64 -7.14 -9.13
C VAL A 222 -5.39 -7.09 -10.46
N LEU A 223 -5.24 -6.01 -11.24
CA LEU A 223 -5.85 -5.89 -12.57
C LEU A 223 -5.31 -6.97 -13.54
N PHE A 224 -4.01 -7.29 -13.50
CA PHE A 224 -3.44 -8.40 -14.26
C PHE A 224 -4.02 -9.75 -13.80
N GLY A 225 -4.19 -9.97 -12.50
CA GLY A 225 -4.84 -11.16 -11.97
C GLY A 225 -6.27 -11.30 -12.49
N PHE A 226 -7.06 -10.23 -12.47
CA PHE A 226 -8.41 -10.21 -13.05
C PHE A 226 -8.41 -10.38 -14.56
N PHE A 227 -7.47 -9.79 -15.28
CA PHE A 227 -7.32 -9.99 -16.72
C PHE A 227 -7.10 -11.47 -17.07
N CYS A 228 -6.20 -12.15 -16.34
CA CYS A 228 -5.91 -13.56 -16.61
C CYS A 228 -7.13 -14.47 -16.50
N TYR A 229 -8.00 -14.21 -15.54
CA TYR A 229 -9.19 -15.04 -15.24
C TYR A 229 -10.54 -14.38 -15.59
N ALA A 230 -10.55 -13.26 -16.31
CA ALA A 230 -11.77 -12.56 -16.70
C ALA A 230 -12.78 -13.51 -17.36
N PRO A 231 -14.09 -13.46 -16.97
CA PRO A 231 -15.10 -14.40 -17.42
C PRO A 231 -15.47 -14.24 -18.90
N SER A 232 -15.21 -13.07 -19.48
CA SER A 232 -15.49 -12.81 -20.90
C SER A 232 -14.43 -11.89 -21.52
N PRO A 233 -14.34 -11.86 -22.88
CA PRO A 233 -13.44 -10.95 -23.58
C PRO A 233 -13.71 -9.47 -23.26
N LYS A 234 -14.97 -9.08 -23.01
CA LYS A 234 -15.33 -7.71 -22.63
C LYS A 234 -14.65 -7.28 -21.33
N TYR A 235 -14.73 -8.11 -20.28
CA TYR A 235 -14.04 -7.84 -19.00
C TYR A 235 -12.52 -7.83 -19.18
N ALA A 236 -11.97 -8.77 -19.97
CA ALA A 236 -10.55 -8.79 -20.25
C ALA A 236 -10.08 -7.49 -20.91
N LEU A 237 -10.82 -6.99 -21.90
CA LEU A 237 -10.52 -5.72 -22.57
C LEU A 237 -10.61 -4.54 -21.60
N THR A 238 -11.60 -4.53 -20.71
CA THR A 238 -11.71 -3.49 -19.66
C THR A 238 -10.48 -3.48 -18.76
N PHE A 239 -10.02 -4.65 -18.31
CA PHE A 239 -8.82 -4.72 -17.46
C PHE A 239 -7.55 -4.30 -18.20
N ILE A 240 -7.40 -4.66 -19.48
CA ILE A 240 -6.28 -4.16 -20.31
C ILE A 240 -6.33 -2.63 -20.41
N PHE A 241 -7.49 -2.06 -20.69
CA PHE A 241 -7.66 -0.62 -20.77
C PHE A 241 -7.24 0.06 -19.45
N LEU A 242 -7.66 -0.47 -18.30
CA LEU A 242 -7.30 0.06 -16.98
C LEU A 242 -5.80 -0.07 -16.70
N ILE A 243 -5.17 -1.18 -17.11
CA ILE A 243 -3.72 -1.36 -16.98
C ILE A 243 -2.97 -0.33 -17.83
N VAL A 244 -3.35 -0.17 -19.11
CA VAL A 244 -2.74 0.83 -19.99
C VAL A 244 -2.95 2.24 -19.44
N PHE A 245 -4.14 2.54 -18.92
CA PHE A 245 -4.44 3.81 -18.27
C PHE A 245 -3.55 4.06 -17.05
N ALA A 246 -3.20 3.04 -16.26
CA ALA A 246 -2.30 3.15 -15.12
C ALA A 246 -0.81 3.28 -15.51
N LEU A 247 -0.41 2.68 -16.66
CA LEU A 247 1.00 2.66 -17.07
C LEU A 247 1.56 4.06 -17.33
N VAL A 248 0.74 5.00 -17.82
CA VAL A 248 1.19 6.36 -18.08
C VAL A 248 1.53 7.09 -16.76
N PRO A 249 0.61 7.24 -15.77
CA PRO A 249 0.99 7.79 -14.48
C PRO A 249 2.14 7.02 -13.83
N PHE A 250 2.17 5.68 -13.93
CA PHE A 250 3.26 4.88 -13.39
C PHE A 250 4.61 5.27 -13.97
N ALA A 251 4.71 5.46 -15.30
CA ALA A 251 5.93 5.92 -15.97
C ALA A 251 6.37 7.30 -15.45
N TYR A 252 5.44 8.25 -15.33
CA TYR A 252 5.73 9.59 -14.84
C TYR A 252 6.03 9.70 -13.33
N THR A 253 5.87 8.61 -12.55
CA THR A 253 6.44 8.58 -11.20
C THR A 253 7.96 8.71 -11.23
N LEU A 254 8.61 8.28 -12.31
CA LEU A 254 10.07 8.18 -12.47
C LEU A 254 10.74 7.50 -11.26
N SER A 255 10.03 6.54 -10.66
CA SER A 255 10.49 5.78 -9.50
C SER A 255 11.25 4.53 -9.95
N ARG A 256 12.58 4.60 -9.94
CA ARG A 256 13.46 3.46 -10.30
C ARG A 256 13.15 2.20 -9.49
N ALA A 257 12.87 2.34 -8.20
CA ALA A 257 12.50 1.22 -7.34
C ALA A 257 11.21 0.54 -7.81
N SER A 258 10.21 1.33 -8.24
CA SER A 258 8.95 0.80 -8.75
C SER A 258 9.12 0.14 -10.13
N PHE A 259 9.96 0.71 -11.00
CA PHE A 259 10.29 0.09 -12.30
C PHE A 259 11.02 -1.24 -12.12
N PHE A 260 12.00 -1.27 -11.20
CA PHE A 260 12.70 -2.50 -10.84
C PHE A 260 11.74 -3.57 -10.30
N ALA A 261 10.77 -3.18 -9.48
CA ALA A 261 9.77 -4.06 -8.89
C ALA A 261 8.70 -4.55 -9.90
N PHE A 262 8.44 -3.78 -10.94
CA PHE A 262 7.47 -4.13 -11.98
C PHE A 262 7.87 -5.38 -12.77
N VAL A 263 9.17 -5.57 -13.03
CA VAL A 263 9.69 -6.73 -13.76
C VAL A 263 9.42 -8.05 -13.04
N PRO A 264 9.82 -8.26 -11.76
CA PRO A 264 9.51 -9.50 -11.04
C PRO A 264 8.00 -9.69 -10.81
N MET A 265 7.21 -8.63 -10.71
CA MET A 265 5.76 -8.70 -10.71
C MET A 265 5.23 -9.37 -11.98
N LEU A 266 5.62 -8.87 -13.16
CA LEU A 266 5.19 -9.44 -14.44
C LEU A 266 5.69 -10.88 -14.61
N LEU A 267 6.93 -11.16 -14.24
CA LEU A 267 7.48 -12.52 -14.29
C LEU A 267 6.67 -13.47 -13.40
N SER A 268 6.30 -13.07 -12.19
CA SER A 268 5.50 -13.91 -11.28
C SER A 268 4.11 -14.17 -11.85
N ILE A 269 3.47 -13.18 -12.49
CA ILE A 269 2.19 -13.37 -13.17
C ILE A 269 2.33 -14.38 -14.33
N ILE A 270 3.33 -14.21 -15.19
CA ILE A 270 3.59 -15.09 -16.34
C ILE A 270 3.86 -16.53 -15.89
N LEU A 271 4.61 -16.70 -14.81
CA LEU A 271 4.99 -18.03 -14.31
C LEU A 271 3.79 -18.76 -13.69
N LEU A 272 2.92 -18.04 -12.98
CA LEU A 272 1.82 -18.64 -12.24
C LEU A 272 0.54 -18.77 -13.04
N THR A 273 0.30 -17.88 -14.02
CA THR A 273 -0.94 -17.94 -14.81
C THR A 273 -0.95 -19.10 -15.79
N GLU A 274 -2.07 -19.80 -15.85
CA GLU A 274 -2.32 -20.86 -16.81
C GLU A 274 -3.13 -20.35 -18.01
N LYS A 275 -4.04 -19.38 -17.75
CA LYS A 275 -4.91 -18.77 -18.77
C LYS A 275 -4.31 -17.51 -19.36
N ARG A 276 -4.57 -17.28 -20.63
CA ARG A 276 -4.17 -16.09 -21.40
C ARG A 276 -2.66 -15.76 -21.33
N LYS A 277 -1.85 -16.73 -20.99
CA LYS A 277 -0.37 -16.55 -20.88
C LYS A 277 0.23 -16.02 -22.18
N LEU A 278 -0.15 -16.57 -23.33
CA LEU A 278 0.34 -16.11 -24.63
C LEU A 278 -0.15 -14.70 -24.97
N VAL A 279 -1.40 -14.37 -24.60
CA VAL A 279 -1.95 -13.01 -24.78
C VAL A 279 -1.19 -12.02 -23.91
N LEU A 280 -0.90 -12.39 -22.67
CA LEU A 280 -0.10 -11.57 -21.75
C LEU A 280 1.31 -11.33 -22.29
N LEU A 281 1.99 -12.38 -22.76
CA LEU A 281 3.30 -12.25 -23.39
C LEU A 281 3.26 -11.38 -24.64
N GLY A 282 2.23 -11.54 -25.49
CA GLY A 282 2.00 -10.70 -26.65
C GLY A 282 1.77 -9.23 -26.30
N LEU A 283 0.98 -8.94 -25.26
CA LEU A 283 0.76 -7.58 -24.77
C LEU A 283 2.04 -6.93 -24.22
N ILE A 284 2.84 -7.67 -23.47
CA ILE A 284 4.13 -7.19 -22.95
C ILE A 284 5.09 -6.89 -24.10
N PHE A 285 5.21 -7.82 -25.06
CA PHE A 285 6.05 -7.63 -26.24
C PHE A 285 5.59 -6.44 -27.07
N THR A 286 4.28 -6.34 -27.34
CA THR A 286 3.69 -5.20 -28.05
C THR A 286 3.96 -3.89 -27.29
N GLY A 287 3.76 -3.88 -25.96
CA GLY A 287 4.06 -2.72 -25.12
C GLY A 287 5.53 -2.28 -25.23
N LEU A 288 6.47 -3.21 -25.14
CA LEU A 288 7.91 -2.92 -25.25
C LEU A 288 8.28 -2.33 -26.64
N VAL A 289 7.70 -2.86 -27.73
CA VAL A 289 7.98 -2.40 -29.08
C VAL A 289 7.30 -1.06 -29.39
N PHE A 290 6.05 -0.89 -28.99
CA PHE A 290 5.26 0.28 -29.37
C PHE A 290 5.32 1.43 -28.36
N ALA A 291 5.66 1.20 -27.08
CA ALA A 291 5.78 2.27 -26.09
C ALA A 291 6.76 3.41 -26.54
N PRO A 292 7.94 3.13 -27.09
CA PRO A 292 8.84 4.18 -27.58
C PRO A 292 8.26 4.98 -28.77
N ILE A 293 7.39 4.35 -29.56
CA ILE A 293 6.78 4.95 -30.75
C ILE A 293 5.59 5.81 -30.35
N VAL A 294 4.70 5.28 -29.51
CA VAL A 294 3.44 5.95 -29.12
C VAL A 294 3.66 6.98 -28.02
N PHE A 295 4.58 6.67 -27.09
CA PHE A 295 4.93 7.52 -25.94
C PHE A 295 6.43 7.80 -25.89
N PRO A 296 7.01 8.52 -26.89
CA PRO A 296 8.46 8.71 -27.00
C PRO A 296 9.04 9.44 -25.79
N LYS A 297 8.39 10.54 -25.36
CA LYS A 297 8.87 11.34 -24.22
C LYS A 297 8.88 10.57 -22.90
N PRO A 298 7.76 9.95 -22.43
CA PRO A 298 7.80 9.15 -21.22
C PRO A 298 8.82 8.02 -21.26
N THR A 299 8.95 7.35 -22.40
CA THR A 299 9.91 6.25 -22.56
C THR A 299 11.35 6.76 -22.43
N GLN A 300 11.67 7.90 -23.07
CA GLN A 300 12.99 8.52 -22.98
C GLN A 300 13.28 8.98 -21.53
N ASP A 301 12.31 9.59 -20.86
CA ASP A 301 12.47 10.05 -19.48
C ASP A 301 12.74 8.86 -18.53
N VAL A 302 12.05 7.73 -18.70
CA VAL A 302 12.31 6.49 -17.93
C VAL A 302 13.71 5.95 -18.22
N LEU A 303 14.12 5.87 -19.49
CA LEU A 303 15.45 5.40 -19.88
C LEU A 303 16.56 6.30 -19.33
N ASN A 304 16.40 7.61 -19.46
CA ASN A 304 17.33 8.60 -18.92
C ASN A 304 17.45 8.43 -17.40
N ARG A 305 16.33 8.24 -16.70
CA ARG A 305 16.30 8.05 -15.25
C ARG A 305 17.01 6.77 -14.80
N ILE A 306 16.92 5.70 -15.57
CA ILE A 306 17.69 4.46 -15.34
C ILE A 306 19.17 4.71 -15.60
N GLN A 307 19.51 5.36 -16.70
CA GLN A 307 20.88 5.65 -17.11
C GLN A 307 21.60 6.58 -16.09
N GLU A 308 20.91 7.57 -15.54
CA GLU A 308 21.44 8.47 -14.50
C GLU A 308 22.00 7.72 -13.28
N THR A 309 21.51 6.51 -12.99
CA THR A 309 22.04 5.66 -11.91
C THR A 309 23.51 5.33 -12.10
N PHE A 310 23.94 5.20 -13.37
CA PHE A 310 25.30 4.81 -13.74
C PHE A 310 26.17 6.01 -14.18
N THR A 311 25.54 7.06 -14.69
CA THR A 311 26.23 8.25 -15.27
C THR A 311 26.14 9.48 -14.37
N GLY A 312 25.51 9.38 -13.19
CA GLY A 312 25.25 10.50 -12.27
C GLY A 312 26.51 11.30 -11.89
N ARG A 313 26.31 12.54 -11.44
CA ARG A 313 27.37 13.53 -11.18
C ARG A 313 28.00 13.42 -9.78
N SER A 314 27.80 12.34 -9.03
CA SER A 314 28.45 12.20 -7.72
C SER A 314 29.97 12.04 -7.85
N GLN A 315 30.71 12.73 -6.99
CA GLN A 315 32.16 12.52 -6.85
C GLN A 315 32.49 11.17 -6.18
N GLN A 316 31.50 10.54 -5.51
CA GLN A 316 31.64 9.23 -4.90
C GLN A 316 31.10 8.15 -5.86
N GLU A 317 31.82 7.05 -5.96
CA GLU A 317 31.44 5.88 -6.72
C GLU A 317 31.29 4.67 -5.79
N ALA A 318 30.28 3.84 -6.01
CA ALA A 318 30.21 2.52 -5.40
C ALA A 318 30.14 1.46 -6.51
N SER A 319 30.82 0.35 -6.33
CA SER A 319 30.71 -0.79 -7.25
C SER A 319 29.85 -1.87 -6.61
N VAL A 320 28.81 -2.31 -7.33
CA VAL A 320 27.94 -3.44 -6.94
C VAL A 320 27.86 -4.38 -8.12
N LEU A 321 28.24 -5.63 -7.92
CA LEU A 321 28.30 -6.67 -8.99
C LEU A 321 29.06 -6.21 -10.25
N GLY A 322 30.14 -5.42 -10.09
CA GLY A 322 30.92 -4.90 -11.20
C GLY A 322 30.36 -3.65 -11.89
N LEU A 323 29.18 -3.20 -11.52
CA LEU A 323 28.55 -1.98 -12.05
C LEU A 323 28.93 -0.77 -11.17
N LYS A 324 29.44 0.30 -11.82
CA LYS A 324 29.75 1.56 -11.15
C LYS A 324 28.47 2.40 -10.99
N ILE A 325 28.15 2.73 -9.74
CA ILE A 325 26.99 3.56 -9.37
C ILE A 325 27.50 4.93 -8.95
N LYS A 326 26.94 5.99 -9.55
CA LYS A 326 27.36 7.38 -9.33
C LYS A 326 26.25 8.32 -8.87
N GLU A 327 25.05 7.81 -8.70
CA GLU A 327 23.91 8.65 -8.32
C GLU A 327 23.74 8.66 -6.79
N THR A 328 23.59 9.87 -6.22
CA THR A 328 23.61 10.12 -4.77
C THR A 328 22.58 9.30 -4.00
N SER A 329 21.32 9.18 -4.50
CA SER A 329 20.29 8.44 -3.75
C SER A 329 20.51 6.92 -3.80
N ALA A 330 21.11 6.41 -4.87
CA ALA A 330 21.51 5.00 -4.95
C ALA A 330 22.70 4.69 -4.04
N LEU A 331 23.66 5.62 -3.96
CA LEU A 331 24.81 5.51 -3.03
C LEU A 331 24.35 5.50 -1.56
N LEU A 332 23.42 6.37 -1.18
CA LEU A 332 22.83 6.39 0.17
C LEU A 332 22.16 5.04 0.52
N ARG A 333 21.48 4.40 -0.43
CA ARG A 333 20.89 3.07 -0.22
C ARG A 333 21.94 2.00 0.02
N ILE A 334 23.02 2.01 -0.76
CA ILE A 334 24.17 1.10 -0.56
C ILE A 334 24.80 1.34 0.82
N GLU A 335 24.94 2.60 1.21
CA GLU A 335 25.47 2.97 2.54
C GLU A 335 24.55 2.45 3.66
N ASN A 336 23.22 2.56 3.52
CA ASN A 336 22.27 2.00 4.47
C ASN A 336 22.43 0.48 4.62
N TRP A 337 22.63 -0.25 3.52
CA TRP A 337 22.93 -1.68 3.57
C TRP A 337 24.25 -1.97 4.28
N LYS A 338 25.31 -1.19 3.99
CA LYS A 338 26.61 -1.33 4.70
C LYS A 338 26.45 -1.03 6.19
N LYS A 339 25.75 0.03 6.56
CA LYS A 339 25.48 0.37 7.96
C LYS A 339 24.71 -0.74 8.68
N ALA A 340 23.69 -1.31 8.04
CA ALA A 340 22.90 -2.39 8.64
C ALA A 340 23.77 -3.61 8.94
N LEU A 341 24.56 -4.07 7.96
CA LEU A 341 25.32 -5.31 8.07
C LEU A 341 26.60 -5.16 8.91
N PHE A 342 27.33 -4.05 8.78
CA PHE A 342 28.66 -3.89 9.37
C PHE A 342 28.70 -2.96 10.60
N ASN A 343 27.62 -2.22 10.89
CA ASN A 343 27.59 -1.30 12.02
C ASN A 343 26.47 -1.62 13.01
N TRP A 344 25.19 -1.70 12.54
CA TRP A 344 24.06 -1.89 13.44
C TRP A 344 23.95 -3.33 13.92
N LEU A 345 24.01 -4.29 13.01
CA LEU A 345 23.88 -5.70 13.33
C LEU A 345 24.98 -6.19 14.32
N PRO A 346 26.27 -5.87 14.15
CA PRO A 346 27.28 -6.28 15.13
C PRO A 346 27.09 -5.66 16.52
N LYS A 347 26.53 -4.44 16.61
CA LYS A 347 26.31 -3.76 17.89
C LYS A 347 25.07 -4.26 18.63
N GLN A 348 23.98 -4.56 17.91
CA GLN A 348 22.71 -5.02 18.47
C GLN A 348 22.11 -6.14 17.60
N PRO A 349 22.69 -7.35 17.61
CA PRO A 349 22.35 -8.40 16.64
C PRO A 349 20.93 -8.94 16.78
N PHE A 350 20.41 -9.06 18.01
CA PHE A 350 19.14 -9.75 18.25
C PHE A 350 17.94 -8.81 18.35
N PHE A 351 18.08 -7.66 19.02
CA PHE A 351 16.97 -6.79 19.41
C PHE A 351 16.93 -5.46 18.64
N GLY A 352 18.02 -5.11 17.93
CA GLY A 352 18.14 -3.82 17.26
C GLY A 352 18.15 -2.63 18.24
N PHE A 353 17.98 -1.43 17.67
CA PHE A 353 18.00 -0.15 18.40
C PHE A 353 16.60 0.39 18.73
N GLY A 354 15.53 -0.39 18.47
CA GLY A 354 14.13 0.05 18.59
C GLY A 354 13.66 0.87 17.40
N ILE A 355 12.35 0.97 17.24
CA ILE A 355 11.73 1.76 16.16
C ILE A 355 12.17 3.21 16.32
N THR A 356 12.64 3.82 15.23
CA THR A 356 13.31 5.12 15.11
C THR A 356 14.77 5.18 15.58
N GLY A 357 15.34 4.08 16.06
CA GLY A 357 16.69 4.06 16.66
C GLY A 357 17.84 4.18 15.67
N VAL A 358 17.60 3.92 14.39
CA VAL A 358 18.61 4.04 13.32
C VAL A 358 18.43 5.30 12.46
N GLY A 359 17.46 6.16 12.79
CA GLY A 359 17.19 7.40 12.06
C GLY A 359 16.41 7.17 10.77
N LEU A 360 16.64 8.04 9.79
CA LEU A 360 15.98 7.96 8.47
C LEU A 360 16.75 6.98 7.57
N VAL A 361 16.09 5.90 7.21
CA VAL A 361 16.60 4.86 6.31
C VAL A 361 15.60 4.63 5.20
N ASP A 362 16.01 4.85 3.96
CA ASP A 362 15.11 4.76 2.78
C ASP A 362 15.01 3.33 2.20
N THR A 363 15.50 2.33 2.92
CA THR A 363 15.52 0.93 2.47
C THR A 363 14.89 0.03 3.53
N GLN A 364 13.93 -0.80 3.14
CA GLN A 364 13.11 -1.59 4.06
C GLN A 364 13.92 -2.57 4.91
N TYR A 365 14.75 -3.39 4.30
CA TYR A 365 15.43 -4.47 5.00
C TYR A 365 16.51 -3.93 5.98
N PRO A 366 17.38 -2.99 5.57
CA PRO A 366 18.28 -2.30 6.50
C PRO A 366 17.55 -1.64 7.67
N LEU A 367 16.39 -1.02 7.42
CA LEU A 367 15.57 -0.41 8.47
C LEU A 367 15.12 -1.45 9.49
N VAL A 368 14.52 -2.57 9.07
CA VAL A 368 14.02 -3.62 9.97
C VAL A 368 15.18 -4.26 10.75
N ILE A 369 16.31 -4.55 10.08
CA ILE A 369 17.50 -5.11 10.74
C ILE A 369 18.03 -4.13 11.79
N GLY A 370 18.13 -2.86 11.47
CA GLY A 370 18.65 -1.86 12.41
C GLY A 370 17.71 -1.59 13.58
N GLU A 371 16.39 -1.50 13.34
CA GLU A 371 15.42 -1.21 14.39
C GLU A 371 15.11 -2.42 15.27
N LEU A 372 14.95 -3.62 14.69
CA LEU A 372 14.44 -4.81 15.38
C LEU A 372 15.42 -5.99 15.43
N GLY A 373 16.62 -5.84 14.89
CA GLY A 373 17.63 -6.90 14.86
C GLY A 373 17.22 -8.12 14.03
N LEU A 374 17.94 -9.23 14.19
CA LEU A 374 17.67 -10.48 13.48
C LEU A 374 16.33 -11.10 13.89
N ILE A 375 15.95 -11.03 15.17
CA ILE A 375 14.67 -11.60 15.63
C ILE A 375 13.51 -10.88 14.97
N GLY A 376 13.52 -9.54 14.95
CA GLY A 376 12.48 -8.76 14.28
C GLY A 376 12.49 -8.94 12.76
N PHE A 377 13.66 -9.09 12.16
CA PHE A 377 13.78 -9.37 10.72
C PHE A 377 13.20 -10.74 10.35
N LEU A 378 13.48 -11.78 11.12
CA LEU A 378 12.89 -13.11 10.90
C LEU A 378 11.38 -13.10 11.13
N ALA A 379 10.88 -12.39 12.13
CA ALA A 379 9.44 -12.23 12.35
C ALA A 379 8.77 -11.48 11.19
N PHE A 380 9.41 -10.43 10.66
CA PHE A 380 8.97 -9.73 9.45
C PHE A 380 8.90 -10.68 8.25
N LEU A 381 9.96 -11.45 7.99
CA LEU A 381 9.96 -12.44 6.90
C LEU A 381 8.89 -13.51 7.07
N TRP A 382 8.66 -14.00 8.29
CA TRP A 382 7.58 -14.94 8.58
C TRP A 382 6.20 -14.35 8.31
N LEU A 383 5.95 -13.11 8.71
CA LEU A 383 4.71 -12.40 8.42
C LEU A 383 4.46 -12.32 6.91
N ILE A 384 5.45 -11.83 6.15
CA ILE A 384 5.37 -11.68 4.70
C ILE A 384 5.21 -13.04 3.99
N TRP A 385 5.96 -14.04 4.43
CA TRP A 385 5.83 -15.42 3.95
C TRP A 385 4.41 -15.97 4.17
N SER A 386 3.82 -15.70 5.34
CA SER A 386 2.47 -16.14 5.68
C SER A 386 1.42 -15.51 4.76
N VAL A 387 1.56 -14.22 4.41
CA VAL A 387 0.70 -13.56 3.41
C VAL A 387 0.87 -14.23 2.05
N GLY A 388 2.10 -14.42 1.58
CA GLY A 388 2.38 -15.07 0.29
C GLY A 388 1.84 -16.49 0.23
N LYS A 389 2.10 -17.30 1.27
CA LYS A 389 1.60 -18.69 1.38
C LYS A 389 0.08 -18.74 1.32
N ASN A 390 -0.62 -17.85 2.06
CA ASN A 390 -2.08 -17.82 2.06
C ASN A 390 -2.64 -17.41 0.69
N SER A 391 -2.08 -16.37 0.06
CA SER A 391 -2.51 -15.91 -1.26
C SER A 391 -2.31 -16.98 -2.32
N LEU A 392 -1.16 -17.65 -2.32
CA LEU A 392 -0.86 -18.72 -3.27
C LEU A 392 -1.73 -19.96 -3.03
N LYS A 393 -2.00 -20.31 -1.76
CA LYS A 393 -2.92 -21.39 -1.39
C LYS A 393 -4.32 -21.10 -1.95
N ASN A 394 -4.85 -19.91 -1.73
CA ASN A 394 -6.18 -19.52 -2.20
C ASN A 394 -6.22 -19.50 -3.74
N PHE A 395 -5.21 -18.93 -4.40
CA PHE A 395 -5.10 -18.96 -5.86
C PHE A 395 -5.21 -20.37 -6.44
N ARG A 396 -4.54 -21.36 -5.81
CA ARG A 396 -4.57 -22.77 -6.26
C ARG A 396 -5.88 -23.48 -5.93
N ALA A 397 -6.53 -23.12 -4.80
CA ALA A 397 -7.74 -23.75 -4.33
C ALA A 397 -9.00 -23.31 -5.12
N PHE A 398 -9.06 -22.06 -5.58
CA PHE A 398 -10.23 -21.57 -6.30
C PHE A 398 -10.27 -22.07 -7.75
N SER A 399 -11.46 -22.52 -8.16
CA SER A 399 -11.73 -22.85 -9.54
C SER A 399 -11.73 -21.59 -10.42
N GLU A 400 -11.55 -21.78 -11.72
CA GLU A 400 -11.57 -20.67 -12.68
C GLU A 400 -12.95 -20.01 -12.84
N LYS A 401 -14.02 -20.68 -12.40
CA LYS A 401 -15.38 -20.13 -12.40
C LYS A 401 -15.48 -18.93 -11.46
N ASN A 402 -14.77 -18.98 -10.31
CA ASN A 402 -14.67 -17.86 -9.41
C ASN A 402 -13.47 -16.97 -9.77
N TRP A 403 -13.61 -16.26 -10.87
CA TRP A 403 -12.57 -15.39 -11.42
C TRP A 403 -12.15 -14.26 -10.48
N ILE A 404 -13.08 -13.76 -9.62
CA ILE A 404 -12.79 -12.72 -8.64
C ILE A 404 -11.83 -13.25 -7.59
N ALA A 405 -12.18 -14.37 -6.95
CA ALA A 405 -11.35 -14.94 -5.90
C ALA A 405 -9.97 -15.39 -6.43
N LYS A 406 -9.98 -16.08 -7.57
CA LYS A 406 -8.74 -16.55 -8.22
C LYS A 406 -7.85 -15.40 -8.66
N GLY A 407 -8.43 -14.42 -9.36
CA GLY A 407 -7.71 -13.25 -9.86
C GLY A 407 -7.18 -12.35 -8.75
N LEU A 408 -7.97 -12.10 -7.70
CA LEU A 408 -7.54 -11.30 -6.55
C LEU A 408 -6.41 -11.98 -5.77
N SER A 409 -6.50 -13.30 -5.56
CA SER A 409 -5.46 -14.08 -4.88
C SER A 409 -4.13 -14.08 -5.66
N LEU A 410 -4.17 -14.28 -6.98
CA LEU A 410 -2.99 -14.17 -7.85
C LEU A 410 -2.43 -12.75 -7.81
N GLY A 411 -3.29 -11.75 -7.98
CA GLY A 411 -2.90 -10.35 -8.00
C GLY A 411 -2.22 -9.93 -6.70
N LEU A 412 -2.75 -10.31 -5.53
CA LEU A 412 -2.13 -10.01 -4.24
C LEU A 412 -0.78 -10.70 -4.07
N PHE A 413 -0.64 -11.96 -4.48
CA PHE A 413 0.65 -12.65 -4.42
C PHE A 413 1.71 -11.94 -5.27
N CYS A 414 1.36 -11.56 -6.51
CA CYS A 414 2.28 -10.87 -7.40
C CYS A 414 2.57 -9.43 -6.94
N ALA A 415 1.59 -8.74 -6.31
CA ALA A 415 1.80 -7.47 -5.64
C ALA A 415 2.82 -7.60 -4.51
N LEU A 416 2.71 -8.64 -3.69
CA LEU A 416 3.68 -8.91 -2.62
C LEU A 416 5.10 -9.08 -3.18
N ILE A 417 5.27 -9.85 -4.27
CA ILE A 417 6.57 -9.98 -4.95
C ILE A 417 7.08 -8.59 -5.39
N ALA A 418 6.23 -7.78 -6.02
CA ALA A 418 6.61 -6.42 -6.41
C ALA A 418 7.09 -5.58 -5.22
N LEU A 419 6.34 -5.57 -4.12
CA LEU A 419 6.67 -4.79 -2.92
C LEU A 419 7.96 -5.28 -2.24
N LEU A 420 8.24 -6.57 -2.27
CA LEU A 420 9.50 -7.12 -1.77
C LEU A 420 10.70 -6.58 -2.57
N PHE A 421 10.58 -6.53 -3.89
CA PHE A 421 11.63 -5.97 -4.74
C PHE A 421 11.73 -4.45 -4.62
N GLN A 422 10.62 -3.73 -4.49
CA GLN A 422 10.62 -2.30 -4.20
C GLN A 422 11.29 -2.00 -2.86
N GLY A 423 11.06 -2.85 -1.85
CA GLY A 423 11.62 -2.75 -0.51
C GLY A 423 13.15 -2.81 -0.44
N VAL A 424 13.82 -3.32 -1.47
CA VAL A 424 15.30 -3.26 -1.58
C VAL A 424 15.81 -1.82 -1.61
N ALA A 425 15.01 -0.90 -2.18
CA ALA A 425 15.41 0.48 -2.42
C ALA A 425 14.49 1.53 -1.79
N VAL A 426 13.35 1.13 -1.24
CA VAL A 426 12.37 2.02 -0.58
C VAL A 426 11.89 1.32 0.69
N ASN A 427 11.57 2.07 1.73
CA ASN A 427 10.97 1.54 2.97
C ASN A 427 9.47 1.23 2.80
N THR A 428 9.15 0.42 1.80
CA THR A 428 7.81 0.15 1.26
C THR A 428 6.80 -0.29 2.32
N PHE A 429 7.22 -1.16 3.28
CA PHE A 429 6.32 -1.76 4.27
C PHE A 429 6.02 -0.87 5.49
N ILE A 430 6.38 0.43 5.42
CA ILE A 430 6.00 1.43 6.42
C ILE A 430 5.29 2.64 5.78
N ILE A 431 5.21 2.68 4.44
CA ILE A 431 4.51 3.76 3.74
C ILE A 431 3.00 3.46 3.78
N ILE A 432 2.26 4.28 4.50
CA ILE A 432 0.82 4.09 4.77
C ILE A 432 0.03 3.94 3.46
N ARG A 433 0.23 4.84 2.48
CA ARG A 433 -0.44 4.80 1.17
C ARG A 433 -0.19 3.53 0.34
N ILE A 434 0.80 2.71 0.72
CA ILE A 434 1.06 1.39 0.14
C ILE A 434 0.47 0.32 1.06
N MET A 435 0.70 0.43 2.38
CA MET A 435 0.38 -0.63 3.33
C MET A 435 -1.11 -0.73 3.66
N GLU A 436 -1.84 0.38 3.73
CA GLU A 436 -3.29 0.30 3.92
C GLU A 436 -4.00 -0.45 2.77
N PRO A 437 -3.82 -0.08 1.49
CA PRO A 437 -4.39 -0.86 0.38
C PRO A 437 -3.90 -2.31 0.36
N PHE A 438 -2.62 -2.56 0.69
CA PHE A 438 -2.06 -3.90 0.72
C PHE A 438 -2.70 -4.78 1.81
N TRP A 439 -2.80 -4.28 3.05
CA TRP A 439 -3.40 -5.04 4.16
C TRP A 439 -4.91 -5.16 4.03
N PHE A 440 -5.57 -4.15 3.47
CA PHE A 440 -6.97 -4.23 3.11
C PHE A 440 -7.25 -5.35 2.09
N LEU A 441 -6.51 -5.40 0.98
CA LEU A 441 -6.63 -6.48 -0.01
C LEU A 441 -6.22 -7.83 0.56
N THR A 442 -5.22 -7.87 1.45
CA THR A 442 -4.83 -9.08 2.18
C THR A 442 -5.99 -9.60 3.02
N ALA A 443 -6.71 -8.73 3.71
CA ALA A 443 -7.90 -9.11 4.47
C ALA A 443 -9.00 -9.69 3.56
N LEU A 444 -9.26 -9.05 2.42
CA LEU A 444 -10.23 -9.60 1.45
C LEU A 444 -9.82 -10.99 0.97
N VAL A 445 -8.54 -11.21 0.63
CA VAL A 445 -8.06 -12.52 0.17
C VAL A 445 -8.17 -13.58 1.27
N VAL A 446 -7.92 -13.21 2.53
CA VAL A 446 -7.99 -14.14 3.66
C VAL A 446 -9.41 -14.63 3.93
N VAL A 447 -10.43 -13.81 3.71
CA VAL A 447 -11.83 -14.21 3.95
C VAL A 447 -12.48 -14.95 2.77
N LEU A 448 -11.85 -14.96 1.58
CA LEU A 448 -12.41 -15.63 0.40
C LEU A 448 -12.80 -17.09 0.66
N PRO A 449 -11.97 -17.96 1.31
CA PRO A 449 -12.33 -19.34 1.54
C PRO A 449 -13.59 -19.51 2.42
N ASP A 450 -13.84 -18.59 3.33
CA ASP A 450 -15.02 -18.63 4.18
C ASP A 450 -16.29 -18.20 3.45
N ILE A 451 -16.16 -17.31 2.48
CA ILE A 451 -17.29 -16.78 1.69
C ILE A 451 -17.67 -17.72 0.55
N TYR A 452 -16.69 -18.35 -0.09
CA TYR A 452 -16.87 -19.23 -1.24
C TYR A 452 -16.62 -20.71 -0.92
N LYS A 453 -17.07 -21.17 0.26
CA LYS A 453 -16.86 -22.57 0.76
C LYS A 453 -17.31 -23.64 -0.22
N GLU A 454 -18.39 -23.40 -0.95
CA GLU A 454 -18.98 -24.34 -1.90
C GLU A 454 -18.20 -24.46 -3.23
N GLU A 455 -17.27 -23.55 -3.48
CA GLU A 455 -16.51 -23.46 -4.72
C GLU A 455 -15.03 -23.88 -4.59
N ILE A 456 -14.63 -24.29 -3.41
CA ILE A 456 -13.27 -24.80 -3.16
C ILE A 456 -13.22 -26.26 -3.58
N SER A 457 -12.43 -26.57 -4.61
CA SER A 457 -12.18 -27.92 -5.14
C SER A 457 -11.16 -28.69 -4.30
#